data_fd46f233c1890f78d8e95571c7ae0929
#
_entry.id   fd46f233c1890f78d8e95571c7ae0929
#
_cell.length_a   1.000
_cell.length_b   1.000
_cell.length_c   1.000
_cell.angle_alpha   90.00
_cell.angle_beta   90.00
_cell.angle_gamma   90.00
#
_symmetry.space_group_name_H-M   'P 1'
#
loop_
_entity.id
_entity.type
_entity.pdbx_description
1 polymer ?
#
loop_
_entity_poly.entity_id
_entity_poly.type
_entity_poly.pdbx_seq_one_letter_code
_entity_poly.pdbx_strand_id
1 'polypeptide(L)'
;RPLGDYIMKHDLPKGPIRTEIFITHTHWDHIMGFPFFTPIFVPGTKIKVFGPVTYEDESLERVIGDQLTYRYFPVRHSELAAEIKYTALKECTMDLGEGVTLRTKYLNHPILCLGYRFEHEGKAVCTAYDTEPFRNVFPTDPSAPDYDQAAAEEGELVAQEENRKLVEFFSGADILIHDSQYTYREFKAGKIGWGHSTFEHAVNTAHRAGVKKLIMFHHDPLRSDDELDRLLEEFKTRTRGKTPLEIELAREGMEIEV
;
A
#
# COMPACT_ATOMS: atom_id res chain seq x y z
N ARG A 1 8.26 3.44 -14.70
CA ARG A 1 9.27 3.71 -15.73
C ARG A 1 10.50 4.43 -15.17
N PRO A 2 10.42 5.56 -14.45
CA PRO A 2 11.61 6.26 -13.94
C PRO A 2 12.55 5.38 -13.11
N LEU A 3 12.03 4.56 -12.19
CA LEU A 3 12.85 3.62 -11.41
C LEU A 3 13.54 2.58 -12.31
N GLY A 4 12.83 2.03 -13.31
CA GLY A 4 13.42 1.09 -14.27
C GLY A 4 14.56 1.72 -15.04
N ASP A 5 14.36 2.94 -15.54
CA ASP A 5 15.39 3.69 -16.28
C ASP A 5 16.60 4.04 -15.38
N TYR A 6 16.35 4.33 -14.09
CA TYR A 6 17.42 4.51 -13.10
C TYR A 6 18.24 3.23 -12.89
N ILE A 7 17.59 2.09 -12.69
CA ILE A 7 18.25 0.77 -12.53
C ILE A 7 19.07 0.44 -13.79
N MET A 8 18.51 0.67 -14.97
CA MET A 8 19.24 0.45 -16.24
C MET A 8 20.50 1.29 -16.34
N LYS A 9 20.47 2.52 -15.87
CA LYS A 9 21.61 3.45 -15.94
C LYS A 9 22.67 3.17 -14.88
N HIS A 10 22.25 2.81 -13.66
CA HIS A 10 23.13 2.80 -12.49
C HIS A 10 23.51 1.41 -11.98
N ASP A 11 22.67 0.40 -12.22
CA ASP A 11 22.89 -0.95 -11.68
C ASP A 11 23.27 -1.97 -12.76
N LEU A 12 22.66 -1.91 -13.95
CA LEU A 12 23.02 -2.80 -15.04
C LEU A 12 24.52 -2.77 -15.40
N PRO A 13 25.22 -1.63 -15.40
CA PRO A 13 26.66 -1.59 -15.64
C PRO A 13 27.51 -2.28 -14.57
N LYS A 14 26.95 -2.53 -13.38
CA LYS A 14 27.63 -3.21 -12.26
C LYS A 14 27.46 -4.74 -12.31
N GLY A 15 26.51 -5.24 -13.12
CA GLY A 15 26.24 -6.67 -13.27
C GLY A 15 24.78 -6.99 -13.56
N PRO A 16 24.43 -8.27 -13.61
CA PRO A 16 23.05 -8.71 -13.85
C PRO A 16 22.11 -8.18 -12.77
N ILE A 17 20.99 -7.60 -13.23
CA ILE A 17 19.96 -7.04 -12.33
C ILE A 17 19.29 -8.19 -11.57
N ARG A 18 19.18 -8.01 -10.24
CA ARG A 18 18.38 -8.84 -9.35
C ARG A 18 17.48 -7.93 -8.53
N THR A 19 16.17 -8.14 -8.58
CA THR A 19 15.23 -7.29 -7.85
C THR A 19 14.01 -8.07 -7.38
N GLU A 20 13.39 -7.57 -6.34
CA GLU A 20 12.14 -8.07 -5.80
C GLU A 20 11.09 -6.96 -5.87
N ILE A 21 9.89 -7.31 -6.33
CA ILE A 21 8.76 -6.41 -6.49
C ILE A 21 7.65 -6.91 -5.57
N PHE A 22 7.15 -6.04 -4.70
CA PHE A 22 6.06 -6.35 -3.78
C PHE A 22 4.81 -5.60 -4.21
N ILE A 23 3.82 -6.32 -4.70
CA ILE A 23 2.52 -5.80 -5.15
C ILE A 23 1.55 -5.83 -3.97
N THR A 24 0.97 -4.71 -3.62
CA THR A 24 -0.01 -4.64 -2.53
C THR A 24 -1.33 -5.29 -2.91
N HIS A 25 -1.81 -5.04 -4.11
CA HIS A 25 -3.01 -5.60 -4.71
C HIS A 25 -3.01 -5.37 -6.23
N THR A 26 -4.01 -5.88 -6.94
CA THR A 26 -4.01 -5.95 -8.40
C THR A 26 -4.98 -4.98 -9.09
N HIS A 27 -5.41 -3.89 -8.43
CA HIS A 27 -6.05 -2.79 -9.14
C HIS A 27 -5.09 -2.20 -10.18
N TRP A 28 -5.62 -1.68 -11.24
CA TRP A 28 -4.84 -1.37 -12.42
C TRP A 28 -3.79 -0.28 -12.20
N ASP A 29 -4.11 0.72 -11.46
CA ASP A 29 -3.20 1.81 -11.08
C ASP A 29 -1.97 1.35 -10.27
N HIS A 30 -2.04 0.16 -9.63
CA HIS A 30 -0.92 -0.46 -8.91
C HIS A 30 -0.08 -1.44 -9.73
N ILE A 31 -0.59 -1.92 -10.86
CA ILE A 31 0.12 -2.90 -11.71
C ILE A 31 0.42 -2.38 -13.12
N MET A 32 -0.26 -1.32 -13.61
CA MET A 32 -0.09 -0.80 -14.96
C MET A 32 1.33 -0.33 -15.29
N GLY A 33 2.15 -0.08 -14.29
CA GLY A 33 3.56 0.28 -14.46
C GLY A 33 4.46 -0.90 -14.84
N PHE A 34 4.03 -2.15 -14.60
CA PHE A 34 4.84 -3.34 -14.80
C PHE A 34 5.27 -3.53 -16.27
N PRO A 35 4.41 -3.39 -17.29
CA PRO A 35 4.81 -3.48 -18.71
C PRO A 35 5.87 -2.44 -19.13
N PHE A 36 6.00 -1.35 -18.38
CA PHE A 36 6.94 -0.27 -18.64
C PHE A 36 8.19 -0.30 -17.77
N PHE A 37 8.36 -1.35 -16.96
CA PHE A 37 9.55 -1.56 -16.13
C PHE A 37 10.66 -2.14 -16.99
N THR A 38 11.52 -1.28 -17.52
CA THR A 38 12.54 -1.61 -18.52
C THR A 38 13.41 -2.84 -18.22
N PRO A 39 13.76 -3.17 -16.95
CA PRO A 39 14.55 -4.37 -16.65
C PRO A 39 13.91 -5.71 -17.09
N ILE A 40 12.58 -5.80 -17.30
CA ILE A 40 11.92 -7.04 -17.75
C ILE A 40 12.36 -7.45 -19.17
N PHE A 41 12.90 -6.52 -19.96
CA PHE A 41 13.35 -6.74 -21.33
C PHE A 41 14.87 -7.04 -21.42
N VAL A 42 15.58 -7.12 -20.30
CA VAL A 42 17.05 -7.30 -20.28
C VAL A 42 17.40 -8.75 -20.00
N PRO A 43 18.08 -9.44 -20.93
CA PRO A 43 18.57 -10.81 -20.73
C PRO A 43 19.47 -10.91 -19.48
N GLY A 44 19.30 -11.99 -18.69
CA GLY A 44 20.07 -12.24 -17.47
C GLY A 44 19.51 -11.54 -16.22
N THR A 45 18.51 -10.65 -16.37
CA THR A 45 17.78 -10.08 -15.23
C THR A 45 16.95 -11.14 -14.53
N LYS A 46 16.95 -11.13 -13.20
CA LYS A 46 16.13 -12.00 -12.36
C LYS A 46 15.22 -11.15 -11.47
N ILE A 47 13.93 -11.40 -11.57
CA ILE A 47 12.89 -10.66 -10.85
C ILE A 47 12.06 -11.66 -10.04
N LYS A 48 11.84 -11.37 -8.75
CA LYS A 48 10.81 -12.04 -7.96
C LYS A 48 9.67 -11.05 -7.75
N VAL A 49 8.46 -11.48 -8.08
CA VAL A 49 7.24 -10.70 -7.87
C VAL A 49 6.45 -11.37 -6.76
N PHE A 50 6.19 -10.63 -5.70
CA PHE A 50 5.36 -11.04 -4.58
C PHE A 50 4.07 -10.22 -4.57
N GLY A 51 2.96 -10.83 -4.21
CA GLY A 51 1.68 -10.14 -4.08
C GLY A 51 0.64 -11.01 -3.39
N PRO A 52 -0.56 -10.50 -3.12
CA PRO A 52 -1.60 -11.28 -2.48
C PRO A 52 -2.05 -12.45 -3.36
N VAL A 53 -2.68 -13.44 -2.73
CA VAL A 53 -3.48 -14.41 -3.49
C VAL A 53 -4.55 -13.66 -4.26
N THR A 54 -4.89 -14.14 -5.45
CA THR A 54 -5.93 -13.54 -6.27
C THR A 54 -7.25 -14.27 -6.08
N TYR A 55 -8.36 -13.63 -6.46
CA TYR A 55 -9.66 -14.29 -6.52
C TYR A 55 -9.75 -15.20 -7.76
N GLU A 56 -10.75 -16.08 -7.79
CA GLU A 56 -11.10 -16.91 -8.95
C GLU A 56 -10.01 -17.89 -9.39
N ASP A 57 -9.15 -18.36 -8.45
CA ASP A 57 -8.06 -19.32 -8.72
C ASP A 57 -7.06 -18.88 -9.81
N GLU A 58 -7.02 -17.59 -10.13
CA GLU A 58 -6.02 -17.05 -11.03
C GLU A 58 -4.67 -16.90 -10.34
N SER A 59 -3.59 -17.20 -11.05
CA SER A 59 -2.25 -16.97 -10.50
C SER A 59 -1.87 -15.48 -10.59
N LEU A 60 -1.05 -15.01 -9.64
CA LEU A 60 -0.47 -13.67 -9.68
C LEU A 60 0.27 -13.42 -11.01
N GLU A 61 0.94 -14.45 -11.54
CA GLU A 61 1.59 -14.41 -12.86
C GLU A 61 0.60 -14.09 -13.97
N ARG A 62 -0.57 -14.74 -13.97
CA ARG A 62 -1.58 -14.52 -14.98
C ARG A 62 -2.15 -13.10 -14.89
N VAL A 63 -2.54 -12.67 -13.70
CA VAL A 63 -3.15 -11.34 -13.50
C VAL A 63 -2.20 -10.22 -13.93
N ILE A 64 -0.90 -10.31 -13.59
CA ILE A 64 0.10 -9.31 -14.00
C ILE A 64 0.50 -9.49 -15.46
N GLY A 65 0.66 -10.75 -15.90
CA GLY A 65 1.12 -11.08 -17.24
C GLY A 65 0.11 -10.80 -18.34
N ASP A 66 -1.20 -10.90 -18.07
CA ASP A 66 -2.25 -10.66 -19.05
C ASP A 66 -2.32 -9.22 -19.57
N GLN A 67 -1.68 -8.28 -18.89
CA GLN A 67 -1.42 -6.94 -19.43
C GLN A 67 -0.50 -6.97 -20.66
N LEU A 68 0.40 -7.96 -20.75
CA LEU A 68 1.39 -8.16 -21.79
C LEU A 68 0.84 -9.11 -22.86
N THR A 69 -0.20 -8.67 -23.55
CA THR A 69 -0.76 -9.37 -24.72
C THR A 69 -0.77 -8.41 -25.91
N TYR A 70 -0.66 -8.93 -27.14
CA TYR A 70 -0.65 -8.11 -28.35
C TYR A 70 -1.90 -7.22 -28.53
N ARG A 71 -2.97 -7.49 -27.77
CA ARG A 71 -4.16 -6.64 -27.76
C ARG A 71 -3.89 -5.30 -27.06
N TYR A 72 -3.04 -5.30 -26.04
CA TYR A 72 -2.79 -4.14 -25.17
C TYR A 72 -1.35 -3.66 -25.20
N PHE A 73 -0.40 -4.57 -25.48
CA PHE A 73 1.02 -4.28 -25.44
C PHE A 73 1.76 -5.01 -26.58
N PRO A 74 2.82 -4.41 -27.19
CA PRO A 74 3.49 -4.99 -28.37
C PRO A 74 4.39 -6.20 -28.07
N VAL A 75 4.48 -6.62 -26.81
CA VAL A 75 5.28 -7.78 -26.34
C VAL A 75 4.39 -8.65 -25.44
N ARG A 76 4.46 -9.96 -25.59
CA ARG A 76 3.77 -10.89 -24.69
C ARG A 76 4.61 -11.17 -23.45
N HIS A 77 3.96 -11.57 -22.35
CA HIS A 77 4.64 -12.00 -21.13
C HIS A 77 5.66 -13.12 -21.41
N SER A 78 5.34 -14.08 -22.25
CA SER A 78 6.21 -15.19 -22.63
C SER A 78 7.44 -14.79 -23.48
N GLU A 79 7.47 -13.55 -23.97
CA GLU A 79 8.57 -12.99 -24.78
C GLU A 79 9.53 -12.10 -23.97
N LEU A 80 9.26 -11.97 -22.66
CA LEU A 80 10.13 -11.20 -21.76
C LEU A 80 11.51 -11.86 -21.67
N ALA A 81 12.56 -11.05 -21.65
CA ALA A 81 13.94 -11.53 -21.59
C ALA A 81 14.42 -11.83 -20.16
N ALA A 82 13.78 -11.26 -19.16
CA ALA A 82 14.08 -11.51 -17.75
C ALA A 82 13.48 -12.85 -17.29
N GLU A 83 14.17 -13.52 -16.34
CA GLU A 83 13.60 -14.62 -15.58
C GLU A 83 12.74 -14.04 -14.45
N ILE A 84 11.41 -14.24 -14.52
CA ILE A 84 10.46 -13.71 -13.54
C ILE A 84 9.81 -14.86 -12.79
N LYS A 85 9.81 -14.78 -11.45
CA LYS A 85 9.14 -15.75 -10.57
C LYS A 85 8.06 -15.03 -9.77
N TYR A 86 6.88 -15.60 -9.73
CA TYR A 86 5.74 -15.07 -9.00
C TYR A 86 5.46 -15.90 -7.75
N THR A 87 5.19 -15.23 -6.64
CA THR A 87 4.87 -15.87 -5.36
C THR A 87 3.68 -15.18 -4.71
N ALA A 88 2.59 -15.91 -4.55
CA ALA A 88 1.43 -15.43 -3.82
C ALA A 88 1.70 -15.44 -2.32
N LEU A 89 1.37 -14.32 -1.65
CA LEU A 89 1.53 -14.14 -0.22
C LEU A 89 0.16 -14.06 0.48
N LYS A 90 0.18 -14.50 1.74
CA LYS A 90 -0.83 -14.21 2.75
C LYS A 90 -0.16 -13.45 3.90
N GLU A 91 -0.86 -13.24 5.00
CA GLU A 91 -0.20 -12.74 6.22
C GLU A 91 0.91 -13.71 6.63
N CYS A 92 2.14 -13.22 6.68
CA CYS A 92 3.32 -14.01 7.02
C CYS A 92 4.46 -13.13 7.56
N THR A 93 5.47 -13.82 8.05
CA THR A 93 6.80 -13.25 8.31
C THR A 93 7.81 -14.08 7.52
N MET A 94 8.68 -13.43 6.77
CA MET A 94 9.71 -14.11 5.97
C MET A 94 11.02 -13.33 6.00
N ASP A 95 12.12 -14.09 5.89
CA ASP A 95 13.47 -13.55 5.72
C ASP A 95 13.73 -13.35 4.22
N LEU A 96 14.06 -12.13 3.84
CA LEU A 96 14.45 -11.79 2.46
C LEU A 96 15.96 -11.95 2.20
N GLY A 97 16.74 -12.30 3.23
CA GLY A 97 18.19 -12.32 3.20
C GLY A 97 18.80 -10.98 3.62
N GLU A 98 20.13 -10.98 3.75
CA GLU A 98 20.91 -9.78 4.13
C GLU A 98 20.42 -9.06 5.40
N GLY A 99 19.75 -9.78 6.31
CA GLY A 99 19.20 -9.23 7.55
C GLY A 99 17.88 -8.49 7.39
N VAL A 100 17.26 -8.54 6.22
CA VAL A 100 15.94 -7.92 5.96
C VAL A 100 14.82 -8.90 6.30
N THR A 101 13.98 -8.53 7.24
CA THR A 101 12.74 -9.26 7.57
C THR A 101 11.55 -8.55 6.98
N LEU A 102 10.67 -9.29 6.31
CA LEU A 102 9.39 -8.83 5.82
C LEU A 102 8.26 -9.40 6.68
N ARG A 103 7.32 -8.56 7.05
CA ARG A 103 6.02 -8.95 7.62
C ARG A 103 4.90 -8.40 6.73
N THR A 104 3.83 -9.18 6.58
CA THR A 104 2.67 -8.80 5.77
C THR A 104 1.40 -8.83 6.61
N LYS A 105 0.45 -7.94 6.28
CA LYS A 105 -0.85 -7.82 6.95
C LYS A 105 -1.92 -7.46 5.94
N TYR A 106 -3.09 -8.12 5.99
CA TYR A 106 -4.23 -7.69 5.18
C TYR A 106 -4.74 -6.33 5.62
N LEU A 107 -5.00 -5.49 4.64
CA LEU A 107 -5.60 -4.17 4.77
C LEU A 107 -7.08 -4.22 4.41
N ASN A 108 -7.85 -3.24 4.87
CA ASN A 108 -9.27 -3.14 4.55
C ASN A 108 -9.48 -2.46 3.19
N HIS A 109 -9.56 -3.27 2.15
CA HIS A 109 -9.75 -2.81 0.78
C HIS A 109 -10.72 -3.76 0.06
N PRO A 110 -11.47 -3.33 -0.99
CA PRO A 110 -12.46 -4.18 -1.67
C PRO A 110 -11.92 -5.49 -2.25
N ILE A 111 -10.62 -5.56 -2.57
CA ILE A 111 -9.94 -6.80 -2.93
C ILE A 111 -8.82 -7.10 -1.93
N LEU A 112 -8.27 -8.33 -1.96
CA LEU A 112 -7.18 -8.69 -1.08
C LEU A 112 -5.98 -7.76 -1.30
N CYS A 113 -5.68 -6.97 -0.29
CA CYS A 113 -4.61 -5.97 -0.29
C CYS A 113 -3.68 -6.23 0.89
N LEU A 114 -2.37 -6.20 0.64
CA LEU A 114 -1.34 -6.41 1.65
C LEU A 114 -0.62 -5.10 1.98
N GLY A 115 -0.55 -4.79 3.26
CA GLY A 115 0.45 -3.91 3.83
C GLY A 115 1.75 -4.68 4.05
N TYR A 116 2.87 -4.01 3.86
CA TYR A 116 4.20 -4.55 4.04
C TYR A 116 4.92 -3.81 5.16
N ARG A 117 5.66 -4.56 5.98
CA ARG A 117 6.58 -4.03 6.97
C ARG A 117 7.95 -4.64 6.74
N PHE A 118 8.90 -3.83 6.30
CA PHE A 118 10.29 -4.19 6.11
C PHE A 118 11.09 -3.76 7.35
N GLU A 119 11.87 -4.67 7.90
CA GLU A 119 12.72 -4.42 9.07
C GLU A 119 14.17 -4.78 8.74
N HIS A 120 15.09 -3.86 9.02
CA HIS A 120 16.52 -4.05 8.84
C HIS A 120 17.29 -3.18 9.83
N GLU A 121 18.28 -3.75 10.53
CA GLU A 121 19.17 -3.05 11.49
C GLU A 121 18.40 -2.17 12.52
N GLY A 122 17.26 -2.65 12.99
CA GLY A 122 16.44 -1.94 13.98
C GLY A 122 15.61 -0.79 13.41
N LYS A 123 15.61 -0.61 12.09
CA LYS A 123 14.74 0.32 11.36
C LYS A 123 13.54 -0.42 10.77
N ALA A 124 12.42 0.27 10.63
CA ALA A 124 11.22 -0.30 10.05
C ALA A 124 10.52 0.68 9.10
N VAL A 125 10.19 0.19 7.91
CA VAL A 125 9.37 0.91 6.91
C VAL A 125 8.09 0.13 6.67
N CYS A 126 6.95 0.80 6.81
CA CYS A 126 5.63 0.21 6.59
C CYS A 126 4.91 0.86 5.41
N THR A 127 4.12 0.06 4.69
CA THR A 127 3.24 0.54 3.62
C THR A 127 1.79 0.13 3.89
N ALA A 128 0.87 1.06 3.68
CA ALA A 128 -0.56 0.87 3.71
C ALA A 128 -1.17 1.73 2.58
N TYR A 129 -0.92 1.31 1.32
CA TYR A 129 -1.19 2.15 0.15
C TYR A 129 -2.69 2.35 -0.08
N ASP A 130 -3.47 1.28 -0.04
CA ASP A 130 -4.91 1.34 -0.21
C ASP A 130 -5.57 0.67 0.99
N THR A 131 -6.22 1.46 1.81
CA THR A 131 -6.89 0.97 3.01
C THR A 131 -7.94 1.95 3.53
N GLU A 132 -9.08 1.41 3.92
CA GLU A 132 -10.12 2.13 4.67
C GLU A 132 -10.08 1.66 6.14
N PRO A 133 -10.44 2.48 7.13
CA PRO A 133 -10.63 1.98 8.49
C PRO A 133 -11.68 0.87 8.52
N PHE A 134 -11.42 -0.22 9.26
CA PHE A 134 -12.46 -1.21 9.52
C PHE A 134 -13.60 -0.54 10.27
N ARG A 135 -14.81 -0.86 9.89
CA ARG A 135 -16.04 -0.33 10.47
C ARG A 135 -17.07 -1.43 10.66
N ASN A 136 -18.00 -1.19 11.54
CA ASN A 136 -19.16 -2.07 11.67
C ASN A 136 -19.98 -2.04 10.37
N VAL A 137 -20.26 -3.21 9.83
CA VAL A 137 -21.07 -3.38 8.60
C VAL A 137 -22.54 -3.68 8.89
N PHE A 138 -22.87 -3.95 10.14
CA PHE A 138 -24.24 -4.20 10.58
C PHE A 138 -24.98 -2.90 10.94
N PRO A 139 -26.30 -2.82 10.76
CA PRO A 139 -27.09 -1.68 11.21
C PRO A 139 -26.92 -1.47 12.73
N THR A 140 -26.66 -0.23 13.11
CA THR A 140 -26.52 0.16 14.54
C THR A 140 -27.73 0.93 15.06
N ASP A 141 -28.66 1.33 14.19
CA ASP A 141 -29.90 1.98 14.56
C ASP A 141 -30.96 0.93 14.92
N PRO A 142 -31.46 0.90 16.19
CA PRO A 142 -32.50 -0.04 16.60
C PRO A 142 -33.80 0.07 15.80
N SER A 143 -34.02 1.16 15.08
CA SER A 143 -35.21 1.33 14.22
C SER A 143 -35.03 0.78 12.81
N ALA A 144 -33.82 0.34 12.43
CA ALA A 144 -33.56 -0.24 11.11
C ALA A 144 -34.25 -1.60 10.96
N PRO A 145 -34.83 -1.93 9.79
CA PRO A 145 -35.55 -3.18 9.58
C PRO A 145 -34.71 -4.46 9.85
N ASP A 146 -33.41 -4.38 9.57
CA ASP A 146 -32.48 -5.51 9.69
C ASP A 146 -31.58 -5.36 10.93
N TYR A 147 -32.01 -4.59 11.94
CA TYR A 147 -31.26 -4.43 13.17
C TYR A 147 -31.26 -5.72 13.99
N ASP A 148 -30.05 -6.15 14.32
CA ASP A 148 -29.77 -7.21 15.30
C ASP A 148 -28.75 -6.67 16.31
N GLN A 149 -29.15 -6.60 17.57
CA GLN A 149 -28.30 -6.04 18.61
C GLN A 149 -26.99 -6.84 18.77
N ALA A 150 -27.04 -8.16 18.74
CA ALA A 150 -25.87 -8.99 18.93
C ALA A 150 -24.89 -8.84 17.76
N ALA A 151 -25.41 -8.81 16.52
CA ALA A 151 -24.60 -8.58 15.33
C ALA A 151 -23.98 -7.16 15.32
N ALA A 152 -24.75 -6.15 15.75
CA ALA A 152 -24.25 -4.78 15.84
C ALA A 152 -23.13 -4.64 16.90
N GLU A 153 -23.27 -5.26 18.08
CA GLU A 153 -22.26 -5.25 19.12
C GLU A 153 -21.00 -6.05 18.70
N GLU A 154 -21.16 -7.23 18.13
CA GLU A 154 -20.04 -8.06 17.65
C GLU A 154 -19.31 -7.38 16.49
N GLY A 155 -20.04 -6.81 15.53
CA GLY A 155 -19.46 -6.09 14.40
C GLY A 155 -18.62 -4.90 14.83
N GLU A 156 -19.04 -4.16 15.87
CA GLU A 156 -18.26 -3.05 16.41
C GLU A 156 -16.97 -3.55 17.08
N LEU A 157 -17.05 -4.63 17.86
CA LEU A 157 -15.87 -5.23 18.50
C LEU A 157 -14.85 -5.74 17.47
N VAL A 158 -15.33 -6.41 16.42
CA VAL A 158 -14.47 -6.89 15.33
C VAL A 158 -13.79 -5.73 14.60
N ALA A 159 -14.53 -4.68 14.28
CA ALA A 159 -13.97 -3.51 13.61
C ALA A 159 -12.89 -2.81 14.45
N GLN A 160 -13.15 -2.66 15.75
CA GLN A 160 -12.17 -2.10 16.69
C GLN A 160 -10.91 -2.97 16.80
N GLU A 161 -11.08 -4.27 16.89
CA GLU A 161 -9.97 -5.23 17.00
C GLU A 161 -9.10 -5.23 15.73
N GLU A 162 -9.70 -5.24 14.54
CA GLU A 162 -8.94 -5.20 13.29
C GLU A 162 -8.17 -3.87 13.13
N ASN A 163 -8.80 -2.74 13.46
CA ASN A 163 -8.08 -1.45 13.50
C ASN A 163 -6.93 -1.45 14.53
N ARG A 164 -7.12 -2.10 15.69
CA ARG A 164 -6.07 -2.24 16.69
C ARG A 164 -4.88 -3.06 16.16
N LYS A 165 -5.15 -4.18 15.47
CA LYS A 165 -4.13 -5.03 14.85
C LYS A 165 -3.32 -4.27 13.78
N LEU A 166 -3.94 -3.37 13.01
CA LEU A 166 -3.21 -2.51 12.06
C LEU A 166 -2.30 -1.53 12.79
N VAL A 167 -2.78 -0.88 13.85
CA VAL A 167 -1.94 0.01 14.68
C VAL A 167 -0.73 -0.76 15.24
N GLU A 168 -0.94 -2.00 15.71
CA GLU A 168 0.16 -2.85 16.20
C GLU A 168 1.14 -3.24 15.09
N PHE A 169 0.64 -3.53 13.89
CA PHE A 169 1.48 -3.87 12.75
C PHE A 169 2.41 -2.70 12.36
N PHE A 170 1.94 -1.44 12.47
CA PHE A 170 2.73 -0.25 12.21
C PHE A 170 3.56 0.22 13.41
N SER A 171 3.44 -0.43 14.57
CA SER A 171 4.03 0.06 15.83
C SER A 171 5.52 0.35 15.70
N GLY A 172 5.91 1.56 16.13
CA GLY A 172 7.29 2.02 16.19
C GLY A 172 8.01 2.13 14.84
N ALA A 173 7.30 2.11 13.72
CA ALA A 173 7.92 2.24 12.42
C ALA A 173 8.62 3.61 12.28
N ASP A 174 9.80 3.60 11.63
CA ASP A 174 10.51 4.83 11.28
C ASP A 174 9.73 5.62 10.22
N ILE A 175 9.18 4.89 9.23
CA ILE A 175 8.34 5.45 8.17
C ILE A 175 7.08 4.61 8.02
N LEU A 176 5.94 5.28 7.93
CA LEU A 176 4.69 4.71 7.44
C LEU A 176 4.24 5.49 6.21
N ILE A 177 4.08 4.80 5.08
CA ILE A 177 3.46 5.35 3.87
C ILE A 177 2.02 4.87 3.88
N HIS A 178 1.07 5.79 3.97
CA HIS A 178 -0.33 5.46 4.23
C HIS A 178 -1.28 6.18 3.27
N ASP A 179 -2.30 5.45 2.81
CA ASP A 179 -3.44 6.00 2.08
C ASP A 179 -4.02 7.24 2.79
N SER A 180 -4.24 8.29 2.03
CA SER A 180 -4.76 9.57 2.51
C SER A 180 -5.51 10.29 1.40
N GLN A 181 -6.45 9.58 0.77
CA GLN A 181 -7.10 10.06 -0.45
C GLN A 181 -8.10 11.18 -0.17
N TYR A 182 -8.84 11.09 0.94
CA TYR A 182 -9.99 11.96 1.22
C TYR A 182 -9.79 12.82 2.47
N THR A 183 -10.43 13.98 2.48
CA THR A 183 -10.77 14.67 3.72
C THR A 183 -11.93 13.94 4.41
N TYR A 184 -12.09 14.11 5.72
CA TYR A 184 -13.22 13.50 6.45
C TYR A 184 -14.59 13.92 5.88
N ARG A 185 -14.72 15.14 5.37
CA ARG A 185 -15.95 15.62 4.74
C ARG A 185 -16.29 14.88 3.46
N GLU A 186 -15.31 14.69 2.58
CA GLU A 186 -15.46 13.94 1.32
C GLU A 186 -15.82 12.48 1.60
N PHE A 187 -15.12 11.87 2.54
CA PHE A 187 -15.37 10.49 2.96
C PHE A 187 -16.82 10.29 3.42
N LYS A 188 -17.31 11.17 4.31
CA LYS A 188 -18.70 11.12 4.79
C LYS A 188 -19.74 11.43 3.70
N ALA A 189 -19.38 12.16 2.68
CA ALA A 189 -20.29 12.55 1.58
C ALA A 189 -20.55 11.43 0.56
N GLY A 190 -19.94 10.21 0.74
CA GLY A 190 -20.24 9.07 -0.13
C GLY A 190 -19.02 8.26 -0.58
N LYS A 191 -17.91 8.30 0.18
CA LYS A 191 -16.71 7.53 -0.12
C LYS A 191 -16.49 6.36 0.84
N ILE A 192 -17.42 6.14 1.78
CA ILE A 192 -17.40 5.00 2.69
C ILE A 192 -17.58 3.71 1.89
N GLY A 193 -16.70 2.73 2.10
CA GLY A 193 -16.70 1.45 1.39
C GLY A 193 -15.91 1.45 0.07
N TRP A 194 -15.22 2.55 -0.25
CA TRP A 194 -14.38 2.64 -1.43
C TRP A 194 -12.97 2.07 -1.21
N GLY A 195 -12.63 1.75 0.05
CA GLY A 195 -11.35 1.16 0.41
C GLY A 195 -10.21 2.16 0.60
N HIS A 196 -10.52 3.44 0.86
CA HIS A 196 -9.53 4.48 1.04
C HIS A 196 -9.72 5.28 2.33
N SER A 197 -8.61 5.80 2.84
CA SER A 197 -8.54 6.52 4.09
C SER A 197 -8.70 8.03 3.93
N THR A 198 -8.93 8.67 5.08
CA THR A 198 -8.84 10.11 5.22
C THR A 198 -7.47 10.53 5.75
N PHE A 199 -7.08 11.79 5.48
CA PHE A 199 -5.90 12.41 6.08
C PHE A 199 -5.92 12.29 7.61
N GLU A 200 -7.11 12.51 8.23
CA GLU A 200 -7.29 12.40 9.68
C GLU A 200 -7.03 10.97 10.18
N HIS A 201 -7.52 9.98 9.46
CA HIS A 201 -7.32 8.57 9.83
C HIS A 201 -5.84 8.19 9.76
N ALA A 202 -5.15 8.55 8.69
CA ALA A 202 -3.73 8.27 8.52
C ALA A 202 -2.89 8.88 9.67
N VAL A 203 -3.14 10.17 10.00
CA VAL A 203 -2.45 10.86 11.09
C VAL A 203 -2.75 10.20 12.44
N ASN A 204 -4.02 9.87 12.72
CA ASN A 204 -4.40 9.23 13.98
C ASN A 204 -3.80 7.83 14.11
N THR A 205 -3.78 7.05 13.04
CA THR A 205 -3.18 5.70 13.02
C THR A 205 -1.68 5.78 13.25
N ALA A 206 -0.96 6.65 12.55
CA ALA A 206 0.47 6.85 12.73
C ALA A 206 0.83 7.32 14.15
N HIS A 207 0.05 8.27 14.69
CA HIS A 207 0.24 8.74 16.06
C HIS A 207 0.05 7.62 17.10
N ARG A 208 -1.05 6.86 16.98
CA ARG A 208 -1.35 5.74 17.90
C ARG A 208 -0.32 4.62 17.81
N ALA A 209 0.23 4.40 16.63
CA ALA A 209 1.28 3.41 16.39
C ALA A 209 2.68 3.88 16.83
N GLY A 210 2.85 5.13 17.25
CA GLY A 210 4.16 5.68 17.61
C GLY A 210 5.13 5.73 16.40
N VAL A 211 4.60 5.93 15.21
CA VAL A 211 5.38 6.11 13.98
C VAL A 211 6.18 7.41 14.08
N LYS A 212 7.43 7.42 13.58
CA LYS A 212 8.27 8.62 13.59
C LYS A 212 7.91 9.58 12.46
N LYS A 213 7.74 9.04 11.23
CA LYS A 213 7.39 9.83 10.04
C LYS A 213 6.23 9.18 9.27
N LEU A 214 5.18 9.94 9.03
CA LEU A 214 4.06 9.58 8.16
C LEU A 214 4.24 10.23 6.79
N ILE A 215 4.18 9.43 5.74
CA ILE A 215 4.08 9.89 4.35
C ILE A 215 2.67 9.64 3.89
N MET A 216 1.89 10.69 3.73
CA MET A 216 0.54 10.63 3.19
C MET A 216 0.61 10.38 1.69
N PHE A 217 -0.06 9.33 1.22
CA PHE A 217 0.05 8.79 -0.13
C PHE A 217 -1.33 8.56 -0.74
N HIS A 218 -1.38 8.18 -2.01
CA HIS A 218 -2.60 7.85 -2.75
C HIS A 218 -3.60 9.01 -2.81
N HIS A 219 -3.14 10.17 -3.23
CA HIS A 219 -3.96 11.39 -3.31
C HIS A 219 -5.03 11.27 -4.38
N ASP A 220 -6.21 11.87 -4.14
CA ASP A 220 -7.27 11.94 -5.15
C ASP A 220 -6.72 12.61 -6.43
N PRO A 221 -6.82 11.96 -7.61
CA PRO A 221 -6.24 12.48 -8.85
C PRO A 221 -6.85 13.81 -9.32
N LEU A 222 -7.97 14.22 -8.77
CA LEU A 222 -8.61 15.52 -9.03
C LEU A 222 -8.10 16.63 -8.12
N ARG A 223 -7.30 16.30 -7.10
CA ARG A 223 -6.77 17.27 -6.16
C ARG A 223 -5.51 17.94 -6.70
N SER A 224 -5.47 19.25 -6.66
CA SER A 224 -4.29 19.99 -7.10
C SER A 224 -3.16 19.97 -6.05
N ASP A 225 -1.92 20.20 -6.50
CA ASP A 225 -0.76 20.30 -5.61
C ASP A 225 -0.94 21.42 -4.56
N ASP A 226 -1.52 22.57 -4.96
CA ASP A 226 -1.81 23.68 -4.04
C ASP A 226 -2.80 23.29 -2.93
N GLU A 227 -3.76 22.42 -3.23
CA GLU A 227 -4.69 21.88 -2.22
C GLU A 227 -4.00 20.91 -1.29
N LEU A 228 -3.14 20.05 -1.82
CA LEU A 228 -2.33 19.13 -1.04
C LEU A 228 -1.41 19.89 -0.09
N ASP A 229 -0.72 20.90 -0.57
CA ASP A 229 0.18 21.72 0.27
C ASP A 229 -0.58 22.45 1.39
N ARG A 230 -1.78 22.98 1.11
CA ARG A 230 -2.64 23.59 2.15
C ARG A 230 -3.07 22.57 3.20
N LEU A 231 -3.48 21.37 2.78
CA LEU A 231 -3.86 20.29 3.70
C LEU A 231 -2.68 19.90 4.58
N LEU A 232 -1.49 19.72 4.00
CA LEU A 232 -0.28 19.40 4.74
C LEU A 232 0.00 20.43 5.85
N GLU A 233 -0.03 21.71 5.51
CA GLU A 233 0.21 22.79 6.47
C GLU A 233 -0.88 22.87 7.57
N GLU A 234 -2.13 22.56 7.22
CA GLU A 234 -3.21 22.44 8.21
C GLU A 234 -2.91 21.31 9.20
N PHE A 235 -2.56 20.11 8.72
CA PHE A 235 -2.25 18.97 9.58
C PHE A 235 -1.00 19.20 10.42
N LYS A 236 0.07 19.77 9.85
CA LYS A 236 1.27 20.17 10.61
C LYS A 236 0.94 21.16 11.72
N THR A 237 0.08 22.14 11.45
CA THR A 237 -0.34 23.12 12.45
C THR A 237 -1.18 22.48 13.55
N ARG A 238 -2.12 21.61 13.21
CA ARG A 238 -3.01 20.92 14.18
C ARG A 238 -2.25 19.94 15.08
N THR A 239 -1.15 19.35 14.61
CA THR A 239 -0.35 18.35 15.32
C THR A 239 0.83 18.96 16.07
N ARG A 240 1.22 20.18 15.74
CA ARG A 240 2.38 20.88 16.36
C ARG A 240 2.27 20.88 17.90
N GLY A 241 3.31 20.36 18.56
CA GLY A 241 3.38 20.28 20.01
C GLY A 241 2.46 19.24 20.66
N LYS A 242 1.69 18.49 19.89
CA LYS A 242 0.79 17.43 20.39
C LYS A 242 1.36 16.02 20.17
N THR A 243 2.21 15.87 19.18
CA THR A 243 2.85 14.61 18.83
C THR A 243 4.23 14.87 18.25
N PRO A 244 5.21 13.96 18.45
CA PRO A 244 6.49 14.01 17.77
C PRO A 244 6.43 13.55 16.32
N LEU A 245 5.26 13.12 15.82
CA LEU A 245 5.06 12.61 14.47
C LEU A 245 5.42 13.65 13.42
N GLU A 246 6.37 13.34 12.55
CA GLU A 246 6.62 14.10 11.32
C GLU A 246 5.59 13.71 10.26
N ILE A 247 5.06 14.69 9.54
CA ILE A 247 4.04 14.47 8.52
C ILE A 247 4.50 15.10 7.20
N GLU A 248 4.49 14.30 6.14
CA GLU A 248 4.81 14.74 4.79
C GLU A 248 3.81 14.17 3.78
N LEU A 249 3.75 14.78 2.59
CA LEU A 249 3.03 14.24 1.42
C LEU A 249 4.02 13.53 0.50
N ALA A 250 3.63 12.38 -0.02
CA ALA A 250 4.38 11.72 -1.08
C ALA A 250 4.40 12.60 -2.34
N ARG A 251 5.56 12.64 -2.98
CA ARG A 251 5.79 13.35 -4.26
C ARG A 251 6.58 12.47 -5.20
N GLU A 252 6.37 12.62 -6.49
CA GLU A 252 7.17 11.91 -7.49
C GLU A 252 8.66 12.26 -7.35
N GLY A 253 9.50 11.21 -7.33
CA GLY A 253 10.94 11.38 -7.16
C GLY A 253 11.41 11.70 -5.74
N MET A 254 10.52 11.64 -4.75
CA MET A 254 10.90 11.83 -3.34
C MET A 254 11.82 10.68 -2.87
N GLU A 255 12.94 11.04 -2.27
CA GLU A 255 13.87 10.12 -1.62
C GLU A 255 13.85 10.37 -0.11
N ILE A 256 13.81 9.29 0.67
CA ILE A 256 13.74 9.36 2.13
C ILE A 256 14.79 8.40 2.70
N GLU A 257 15.67 8.91 3.53
CA GLU A 257 16.61 8.11 4.32
C GLU A 257 15.97 7.66 5.63
N VAL A 258 16.25 6.40 6.03
CA VAL A 258 15.68 5.75 7.23
C VAL A 258 16.77 5.52 8.28
#